data_6d3d7d1834253951e2929b3bad9e2887
#
_entry.id   6d3d7d1834253951e2929b3bad9e2887
#
_cell.length_a   1.000
_cell.length_b   1.000
_cell.length_c   1.000
_cell.angle_alpha   90.00
_cell.angle_beta   90.00
_cell.angle_gamma   90.00
#
_symmetry.space_group_name_H-M   'P 1'
#
loop_
_entity.id
_entity.type
_entity.pdbx_description
1 polymer ?
#
loop_
_entity_poly.entity_id
_entity_poly.type
_entity_poly.pdbx_seq_one_letter_code
_entity_poly.pdbx_strand_id
1 'polypeptide(L)'
;EDAGFEIFDMINWIYGSGFPKRRNLLKPAHEPIVMARKGVNKELNLDECRVGDEEIDLSKNRRHKQEGTIFKGGWKSEEGGDIVKGRWPANIIHDGEVSSYFYCAKASKKEKEDTNHPTVKPLELMKYLVRLVTPKDGLVLDPFAGTGTTGEAALLENRKYYLIEKTEEYIKDIERRVNKTILC
;
A
#
# COMPACT_ATOMS: atom_id res chain seq x y z
N GLU A 1 -19.47 5.45 3.55
CA GLU A 1 -20.70 4.86 2.96
C GLU A 1 -21.61 5.95 2.37
N ASP A 2 -21.89 7.04 3.08
CA ASP A 2 -22.79 8.12 2.62
C ASP A 2 -22.38 8.75 1.28
N ALA A 3 -21.09 8.75 0.95
CA ALA A 3 -20.56 9.19 -0.33
C ALA A 3 -20.62 8.11 -1.45
N GLY A 4 -21.24 6.97 -1.17
CA GLY A 4 -21.38 5.85 -2.12
C GLY A 4 -20.12 5.01 -2.29
N PHE A 5 -19.23 5.00 -1.29
CA PHE A 5 -18.10 4.07 -1.25
C PHE A 5 -18.51 2.77 -0.53
N GLU A 6 -18.07 1.65 -1.07
CA GLU A 6 -18.15 0.33 -0.45
C GLU A 6 -16.79 0.02 0.20
N ILE A 7 -16.78 -0.21 1.52
CA ILE A 7 -15.59 -0.71 2.22
C ILE A 7 -15.49 -2.19 1.94
N PHE A 8 -14.34 -2.66 1.41
CA PHE A 8 -14.18 -4.05 1.03
C PHE A 8 -13.00 -4.76 1.72
N ASP A 9 -12.02 -4.00 2.26
CA ASP A 9 -10.91 -4.57 3.02
C ASP A 9 -10.26 -3.53 3.92
N MET A 10 -9.32 -3.98 4.76
CA MET A 10 -8.52 -3.13 5.64
C MET A 10 -7.11 -3.71 5.78
N ILE A 11 -6.10 -2.87 5.59
CA ILE A 11 -4.71 -3.20 5.87
C ILE A 11 -4.34 -2.67 7.25
N ASN A 12 -3.63 -3.46 8.05
CA ASN A 12 -3.08 -3.04 9.34
C ASN A 12 -1.57 -2.88 9.22
N TRP A 13 -1.07 -1.64 9.35
CA TRP A 13 0.35 -1.38 9.47
C TRP A 13 0.75 -1.43 10.94
N ILE A 14 1.45 -2.50 11.33
CA ILE A 14 1.86 -2.81 12.71
C ILE A 14 3.32 -2.36 12.89
N TYR A 15 3.61 -1.70 14.03
CA TYR A 15 4.96 -1.22 14.33
C TYR A 15 5.27 -1.23 15.83
N GLY A 16 6.53 -1.54 16.17
CA GLY A 16 7.01 -1.62 17.55
C GLY A 16 7.29 -0.26 18.21
N SER A 17 7.51 0.79 17.44
CA SER A 17 8.07 2.08 17.88
C SER A 17 7.05 3.17 18.29
N GLY A 18 5.81 2.81 18.60
CA GLY A 18 4.80 3.77 19.06
C GLY A 18 5.11 4.33 20.46
N PHE A 19 4.64 5.54 20.76
CA PHE A 19 4.73 6.16 22.09
C PHE A 19 3.33 6.26 22.72
N PRO A 20 3.16 6.03 24.03
CA PRO A 20 1.90 6.23 24.70
C PRO A 20 1.52 7.72 24.67
N LYS A 21 0.29 8.04 24.26
CA LYS A 21 -0.21 9.43 24.18
C LYS A 21 -0.50 10.04 25.56
N ARG A 22 -0.77 9.20 26.56
CA ARG A 22 -1.04 9.59 27.96
C ARG A 22 -0.58 8.48 28.91
N ARG A 23 -0.36 8.83 30.19
CA ARG A 23 -0.25 7.85 31.26
C ARG A 23 -1.55 7.04 31.33
N ASN A 24 -1.49 5.74 31.56
CA ASN A 24 -2.62 4.82 31.67
C ASN A 24 -3.35 4.49 30.34
N LEU A 25 -2.77 4.79 29.17
CA LEU A 25 -3.28 4.31 27.91
C LEU A 25 -2.29 3.33 27.28
N LEU A 26 -2.82 2.41 26.48
CA LEU A 26 -2.01 1.50 25.69
C LEU A 26 -1.21 2.29 24.66
N LYS A 27 0.01 1.83 24.42
CA LYS A 27 0.88 2.31 23.36
C LYS A 27 0.26 1.94 22.01
N PRO A 28 0.00 2.89 21.09
CA PRO A 28 -0.47 2.54 19.76
C PRO A 28 0.62 1.75 19.02
N ALA A 29 0.24 0.63 18.44
CA ALA A 29 1.14 -0.27 17.75
C ALA A 29 0.70 -0.56 16.30
N HIS A 30 -0.34 0.10 15.78
CA HIS A 30 -0.79 -0.06 14.42
C HIS A 30 -1.48 1.19 13.88
N GLU A 31 -1.51 1.30 12.56
CA GLU A 31 -2.36 2.24 11.82
C GLU A 31 -3.25 1.43 10.87
N PRO A 32 -4.59 1.48 11.01
CA PRO A 32 -5.51 0.86 10.07
C PRO A 32 -5.59 1.70 8.78
N ILE A 33 -5.55 1.04 7.64
CA ILE A 33 -5.71 1.63 6.30
C ILE A 33 -6.97 1.02 5.70
N VAL A 34 -8.05 1.78 5.69
CA VAL A 34 -9.34 1.32 5.15
C VAL A 34 -9.29 1.36 3.64
N MET A 35 -9.69 0.25 3.00
CA MET A 35 -9.81 0.14 1.56
C MET A 35 -11.28 0.22 1.16
N ALA A 36 -11.61 1.21 0.34
CA ALA A 36 -12.96 1.40 -0.16
C ALA A 36 -12.94 1.64 -1.68
N ARG A 37 -14.03 1.29 -2.34
CA ARG A 37 -14.19 1.49 -3.78
C ARG A 37 -15.53 2.16 -4.10
N LYS A 38 -15.58 2.84 -5.23
CA LYS A 38 -16.80 3.38 -5.81
C LYS A 38 -16.98 2.83 -7.22
N GLY A 39 -18.12 2.18 -7.48
CA GLY A 39 -18.43 1.53 -8.75
C GLY A 39 -18.03 0.06 -8.79
N VAL A 40 -18.25 -0.59 -9.96
CA VAL A 40 -18.10 -2.04 -10.14
C VAL A 40 -16.66 -2.42 -10.48
N ASN A 41 -16.16 -3.45 -9.81
CA ASN A 41 -15.04 -4.32 -10.17
C ASN A 41 -13.74 -3.62 -10.64
N LYS A 42 -13.00 -3.04 -9.71
CA LYS A 42 -11.55 -2.89 -9.90
C LYS A 42 -10.86 -3.92 -9.00
N GLU A 43 -10.19 -4.87 -9.62
CA GLU A 43 -9.35 -5.84 -8.93
C GLU A 43 -8.09 -5.15 -8.38
N LEU A 44 -7.58 -5.65 -7.26
CA LEU A 44 -6.29 -5.23 -6.73
C LEU A 44 -5.16 -5.84 -7.58
N ASN A 45 -4.05 -5.13 -7.72
CA ASN A 45 -2.86 -5.62 -8.43
C ASN A 45 -2.05 -6.57 -7.54
N LEU A 46 -2.66 -7.66 -7.08
CA LEU A 46 -2.07 -8.59 -6.11
C LEU A 46 -0.80 -9.24 -6.63
N ASP A 47 -0.71 -9.54 -7.92
CA ASP A 47 0.47 -10.16 -8.52
C ASP A 47 1.68 -9.24 -8.58
N GLU A 48 1.48 -7.93 -8.74
CA GLU A 48 2.55 -6.93 -8.64
C GLU A 48 3.04 -6.70 -7.19
N CYS A 49 2.28 -7.20 -6.22
CA CYS A 49 2.53 -6.99 -4.78
C CYS A 49 2.94 -8.28 -4.05
N ARG A 50 3.35 -9.32 -4.76
CA ARG A 50 3.81 -10.59 -4.13
C ARG A 50 4.96 -10.37 -3.16
N VAL A 51 4.97 -11.14 -2.07
CA VAL A 51 5.95 -11.07 -0.99
C VAL A 51 6.71 -12.39 -0.89
N GLY A 52 8.03 -12.29 -0.70
CA GLY A 52 8.92 -13.46 -0.63
C GLY A 52 9.51 -13.83 -1.98
N ASP A 53 10.46 -14.75 -1.95
CA ASP A 53 11.23 -15.18 -3.13
C ASP A 53 11.01 -16.66 -3.50
N GLU A 54 10.14 -17.36 -2.76
CA GLU A 54 9.83 -18.76 -2.99
C GLU A 54 9.07 -18.95 -4.32
N GLU A 55 9.46 -19.98 -5.07
CA GLU A 55 8.73 -20.39 -6.27
C GLU A 55 7.48 -21.18 -5.88
N ILE A 56 6.34 -20.76 -6.37
CA ILE A 56 5.03 -21.37 -6.11
C ILE A 56 4.45 -21.87 -7.41
N ASP A 57 4.28 -23.18 -7.50
CA ASP A 57 3.61 -23.84 -8.61
C ASP A 57 2.08 -23.77 -8.39
N LEU A 58 1.42 -22.88 -9.11
CA LEU A 58 -0.02 -22.67 -9.01
C LEU A 58 -0.84 -23.87 -9.49
N SER A 59 -0.24 -24.76 -10.29
CA SER A 59 -0.91 -25.99 -10.76
C SER A 59 -1.22 -26.96 -9.62
N LYS A 60 -0.41 -26.95 -8.56
CA LYS A 60 -0.56 -27.80 -7.37
C LYS A 60 -1.64 -27.29 -6.39
N ASN A 61 -2.06 -26.04 -6.52
CA ASN A 61 -3.07 -25.42 -5.65
C ASN A 61 -4.52 -25.59 -6.16
N ARG A 62 -4.76 -26.51 -7.09
CA ARG A 62 -6.12 -26.90 -7.49
C ARG A 62 -6.83 -27.58 -6.32
N ARG A 63 -7.33 -26.81 -5.36
CA ARG A 63 -8.26 -27.34 -4.37
C ARG A 63 -9.51 -27.78 -5.12
N HIS A 64 -9.89 -29.04 -4.91
CA HIS A 64 -11.12 -29.63 -5.39
C HIS A 64 -12.29 -28.64 -5.29
N LYS A 65 -13.10 -28.54 -6.35
CA LYS A 65 -14.44 -27.94 -6.31
C LYS A 65 -15.20 -28.65 -5.19
N GLN A 66 -15.22 -28.09 -3.99
CA GLN A 66 -16.23 -28.44 -3.01
C GLN A 66 -17.50 -27.69 -3.39
N GLU A 67 -18.49 -28.42 -3.90
CA GLU A 67 -19.87 -27.95 -4.01
C GLU A 67 -20.32 -27.52 -2.61
N GLY A 68 -20.66 -26.25 -2.44
CA GLY A 68 -21.21 -25.71 -1.19
C GLY A 68 -20.43 -24.59 -0.50
N THR A 69 -19.38 -24.05 -1.07
CA THR A 69 -18.69 -22.90 -0.49
C THR A 69 -19.36 -21.57 -0.84
N ILE A 70 -19.47 -20.69 0.15
CA ILE A 70 -20.07 -19.35 0.11
C ILE A 70 -19.39 -18.42 -0.91
N PHE A 71 -18.24 -18.80 -1.44
CA PHE A 71 -17.50 -18.04 -2.46
C PHE A 71 -17.87 -18.52 -3.87
N LYS A 72 -18.87 -17.87 -4.48
CA LYS A 72 -19.19 -17.98 -5.91
C LYS A 72 -18.17 -17.20 -6.76
N GLY A 73 -16.91 -17.51 -6.66
CA GLY A 73 -15.84 -16.93 -7.47
C GLY A 73 -14.80 -18.02 -7.70
N GLY A 74 -15.10 -18.92 -8.65
CA GLY A 74 -14.12 -19.90 -9.08
C GLY A 74 -13.01 -19.19 -9.85
N TRP A 75 -11.78 -19.31 -9.36
CA TRP A 75 -10.59 -18.94 -10.10
C TRP A 75 -10.56 -19.71 -11.41
N LYS A 76 -10.65 -19.03 -12.55
CA LYS A 76 -10.27 -19.57 -13.84
C LYS A 76 -8.75 -19.47 -13.92
N SER A 77 -8.04 -20.53 -13.58
CA SER A 77 -6.67 -20.69 -14.06
C SER A 77 -6.75 -20.89 -15.55
N GLU A 78 -6.18 -20.00 -16.35
CA GLU A 78 -5.84 -20.31 -17.73
C GLU A 78 -4.95 -21.55 -17.74
N GLU A 79 -5.10 -22.39 -18.76
CA GLU A 79 -4.38 -23.66 -18.89
C GLU A 79 -2.88 -23.39 -19.08
N GLY A 80 -2.11 -23.70 -18.07
CA GLY A 80 -0.67 -23.58 -18.04
C GLY A 80 -0.23 -23.35 -16.60
N GLY A 81 0.38 -24.33 -15.95
CA GLY A 81 0.86 -24.19 -14.57
C GLY A 81 1.97 -23.16 -14.50
N ASP A 82 1.61 -21.92 -14.19
CA ASP A 82 2.59 -20.86 -14.03
C ASP A 82 3.30 -21.01 -12.68
N ILE A 83 4.62 -21.09 -12.74
CA ILE A 83 5.47 -20.90 -11.58
C ILE A 83 5.53 -19.39 -11.33
N VAL A 84 5.06 -18.97 -10.16
CA VAL A 84 5.12 -17.56 -9.73
C VAL A 84 6.06 -17.41 -8.56
N LYS A 85 6.68 -16.24 -8.45
CA LYS A 85 7.60 -15.91 -7.35
C LYS A 85 6.86 -15.15 -6.26
N GLY A 86 6.97 -15.64 -5.02
CA GLY A 86 6.34 -15.02 -3.85
C GLY A 86 4.85 -15.30 -3.68
N ARG A 87 4.35 -15.04 -2.48
CA ARG A 87 2.94 -15.22 -2.10
C ARG A 87 2.16 -13.93 -2.28
N TRP A 88 0.86 -14.04 -2.44
CA TRP A 88 -0.02 -12.87 -2.37
C TRP A 88 0.14 -12.15 -1.03
N PRO A 89 0.09 -10.82 -1.05
CA PRO A 89 0.25 -10.03 0.16
C PRO A 89 -0.88 -10.31 1.15
N ALA A 90 -0.56 -10.33 2.43
CA ALA A 90 -1.55 -10.32 3.50
C ALA A 90 -1.99 -8.89 3.80
N ASN A 91 -3.12 -8.73 4.48
CA ASN A 91 -3.59 -7.43 4.96
C ASN A 91 -2.85 -6.92 6.21
N ILE A 92 -1.61 -7.34 6.38
CA ILE A 92 -0.71 -6.91 7.45
C ILE A 92 0.59 -6.42 6.82
N ILE A 93 1.02 -5.22 7.24
CA ILE A 93 2.34 -4.65 7.00
C ILE A 93 3.01 -4.47 8.35
N HIS A 94 4.30 -4.75 8.48
CA HIS A 94 4.97 -4.67 9.78
C HIS A 94 6.41 -4.14 9.67
N ASP A 95 6.98 -3.70 10.80
CA ASP A 95 8.37 -3.24 10.96
C ASP A 95 9.26 -4.24 11.70
N GLY A 96 8.85 -5.51 11.80
CA GLY A 96 9.57 -6.60 12.46
C GLY A 96 10.00 -7.73 11.51
N GLU A 97 10.61 -8.79 12.05
CA GLU A 97 11.19 -9.90 11.28
C GLU A 97 10.17 -11.04 11.03
N VAL A 98 9.15 -10.81 10.23
CA VAL A 98 8.24 -11.89 9.79
C VAL A 98 8.26 -11.97 8.27
N SER A 99 9.02 -12.89 7.72
CA SER A 99 9.34 -12.99 6.30
C SER A 99 8.16 -13.18 5.34
N SER A 100 6.99 -13.57 5.86
CA SER A 100 5.78 -13.80 5.06
C SER A 100 4.89 -12.57 4.89
N TYR A 101 5.25 -11.42 5.48
CA TYR A 101 4.51 -10.18 5.37
C TYR A 101 5.36 -9.06 4.77
N PHE A 102 4.73 -8.04 4.24
CA PHE A 102 5.46 -6.88 3.72
C PHE A 102 6.11 -6.11 4.87
N TYR A 103 7.45 -6.06 4.85
CA TYR A 103 8.23 -5.27 5.81
C TYR A 103 8.20 -3.79 5.41
N CYS A 104 7.78 -2.92 6.33
CA CYS A 104 7.89 -1.47 6.16
C CYS A 104 8.13 -0.74 7.48
N ALA A 105 9.35 -0.31 7.71
CA ALA A 105 9.70 0.56 8.83
C ALA A 105 9.07 1.94 8.70
N LYS A 106 8.99 2.69 9.80
CA LYS A 106 8.61 4.12 9.77
C LYS A 106 9.62 4.94 8.97
N ALA A 107 9.17 6.08 8.45
CA ALA A 107 10.01 7.00 7.70
C ALA A 107 11.31 7.31 8.45
N SER A 108 12.42 7.11 7.77
CA SER A 108 13.77 7.33 8.28
C SER A 108 14.04 8.82 8.54
N LYS A 109 15.13 9.12 9.24
CA LYS A 109 15.58 10.52 9.41
C LYS A 109 15.83 11.17 8.05
N LYS A 110 16.45 10.45 7.11
CA LYS A 110 16.73 10.96 5.76
C LYS A 110 15.46 11.33 4.98
N GLU A 111 14.37 10.57 5.14
CA GLU A 111 13.08 10.89 4.51
C GLU A 111 12.40 12.11 5.15
N LYS A 112 12.85 12.52 6.36
CA LYS A 112 12.32 13.64 7.13
C LYS A 112 13.24 14.87 7.14
N GLU A 113 14.47 14.75 6.61
CA GLU A 113 15.55 15.74 6.78
C GLU A 113 15.20 17.15 6.33
N ASP A 114 14.32 17.28 5.37
CA ASP A 114 14.06 18.59 4.74
C ASP A 114 12.63 19.10 5.00
N THR A 115 11.97 18.62 6.04
CA THR A 115 10.60 19.03 6.35
C THR A 115 10.30 19.09 7.84
N ASN A 116 9.51 20.07 8.25
CA ASN A 116 8.92 20.18 9.58
C ASN A 116 7.60 19.40 9.72
N HIS A 117 7.17 18.67 8.69
CA HIS A 117 5.91 17.94 8.73
C HIS A 117 5.95 16.82 9.79
N PRO A 118 4.98 16.76 10.73
CA PRO A 118 5.06 15.87 11.89
C PRO A 118 4.89 14.38 11.54
N THR A 119 4.23 14.06 10.43
CA THR A 119 3.78 12.69 10.10
C THR A 119 4.13 12.26 8.69
N VAL A 120 5.42 12.36 8.32
CA VAL A 120 5.90 11.86 7.02
C VAL A 120 5.70 10.35 6.95
N LYS A 121 5.05 9.88 5.90
CA LYS A 121 4.85 8.44 5.65
C LYS A 121 6.09 7.85 4.97
N PRO A 122 6.45 6.59 5.25
CA PRO A 122 7.55 5.91 4.56
C PRO A 122 7.28 5.81 3.07
N LEU A 123 8.29 6.07 2.26
CA LEU A 123 8.17 5.99 0.80
C LEU A 123 7.80 4.57 0.35
N GLU A 124 8.41 3.54 0.92
CA GLU A 124 8.12 2.15 0.58
C GLU A 124 6.67 1.74 0.89
N LEU A 125 6.09 2.25 1.99
CA LEU A 125 4.67 2.06 2.27
C LEU A 125 3.80 2.67 1.16
N MET A 126 4.08 3.91 0.78
CA MET A 126 3.29 4.60 -0.25
C MET A 126 3.46 3.96 -1.63
N LYS A 127 4.66 3.50 -1.99
CA LYS A 127 4.90 2.73 -3.21
C LYS A 127 4.06 1.45 -3.25
N TYR A 128 4.08 0.68 -2.15
CA TYR A 128 3.26 -0.53 -2.04
C TYR A 128 1.77 -0.23 -2.22
N LEU A 129 1.24 0.77 -1.50
CA LEU A 129 -0.19 1.13 -1.58
C LEU A 129 -0.57 1.63 -2.98
N VAL A 130 0.25 2.47 -3.60
CA VAL A 130 0.03 2.96 -4.97
C VAL A 130 0.00 1.81 -5.96
N ARG A 131 0.95 0.88 -5.88
CA ARG A 131 1.02 -0.30 -6.75
C ARG A 131 -0.19 -1.20 -6.58
N LEU A 132 -0.63 -1.42 -5.34
CA LEU A 132 -1.75 -2.29 -5.00
C LEU A 132 -3.07 -1.81 -5.62
N VAL A 133 -3.36 -0.51 -5.54
CA VAL A 133 -4.68 0.04 -5.88
C VAL A 133 -4.75 0.75 -7.24
N THR A 134 -3.60 1.06 -7.85
CA THR A 134 -3.56 1.83 -9.09
C THR A 134 -2.84 1.06 -10.19
N PRO A 135 -3.48 0.77 -11.33
CA PRO A 135 -2.81 0.15 -12.47
C PRO A 135 -1.70 1.07 -13.02
N LYS A 136 -0.76 0.51 -13.79
CA LYS A 136 0.26 1.29 -14.50
C LYS A 136 -0.39 2.40 -15.34
N ASP A 137 0.26 3.55 -15.42
CA ASP A 137 -0.22 4.77 -16.09
C ASP A 137 -1.51 5.36 -15.49
N GLY A 138 -2.06 4.74 -14.43
CA GLY A 138 -3.21 5.23 -13.70
C GLY A 138 -2.93 6.53 -12.93
N LEU A 139 -3.98 7.21 -12.50
CA LEU A 139 -3.90 8.47 -11.77
C LEU A 139 -4.15 8.24 -10.28
N VAL A 140 -3.22 8.68 -9.45
CA VAL A 140 -3.32 8.73 -7.99
C VAL A 140 -3.75 10.13 -7.57
N LEU A 141 -4.82 10.25 -6.79
CA LEU A 141 -5.24 11.51 -6.16
C LEU A 141 -4.94 11.44 -4.66
N ASP A 142 -4.23 12.44 -4.16
CA ASP A 142 -4.03 12.66 -2.72
C ASP A 142 -4.49 14.07 -2.35
N PRO A 143 -5.67 14.22 -1.70
CA PRO A 143 -6.22 15.54 -1.34
C PRO A 143 -5.59 16.12 -0.06
N PHE A 144 -4.67 15.42 0.60
CA PHE A 144 -3.97 15.83 1.82
C PHE A 144 -2.48 15.45 1.73
N ALA A 145 -1.82 15.92 0.67
CA ALA A 145 -0.54 15.40 0.22
C ALA A 145 0.63 15.60 1.20
N GLY A 146 0.52 16.52 2.16
CA GLY A 146 1.58 16.82 3.10
C GLY A 146 2.89 17.15 2.38
N THR A 147 3.92 16.33 2.60
CA THR A 147 5.25 16.52 1.95
C THR A 147 5.37 15.85 0.58
N GLY A 148 4.29 15.29 0.02
CA GLY A 148 4.28 14.72 -1.33
C GLY A 148 4.84 13.31 -1.47
N THR A 149 4.94 12.53 -0.39
CA THR A 149 5.44 11.15 -0.48
C THR A 149 4.59 10.30 -1.43
N THR A 150 3.27 10.54 -1.50
CA THR A 150 2.37 9.87 -2.45
C THR A 150 2.73 10.17 -3.90
N GLY A 151 3.07 11.42 -4.21
CA GLY A 151 3.47 11.84 -5.57
C GLY A 151 4.80 11.22 -5.99
N GLU A 152 5.80 11.24 -5.10
CA GLU A 152 7.08 10.56 -5.31
C GLU A 152 6.88 9.05 -5.55
N ALA A 153 6.06 8.40 -4.72
CA ALA A 153 5.74 7.00 -4.88
C ALA A 153 5.05 6.70 -6.21
N ALA A 154 4.10 7.54 -6.64
CA ALA A 154 3.40 7.37 -7.90
C ALA A 154 4.37 7.45 -9.10
N LEU A 155 5.29 8.42 -9.11
CA LEU A 155 6.33 8.54 -10.13
C LEU A 155 7.22 7.30 -10.21
N LEU A 156 7.75 6.85 -9.06
CA LEU A 156 8.63 5.69 -8.98
C LEU A 156 7.95 4.39 -9.42
N GLU A 157 6.63 4.32 -9.27
CA GLU A 157 5.83 3.14 -9.67
C GLU A 157 5.18 3.31 -11.06
N ASN A 158 5.59 4.30 -11.86
CA ASN A 158 5.06 4.60 -13.19
C ASN A 158 3.54 4.87 -13.18
N ARG A 159 3.09 5.72 -12.26
CA ARG A 159 1.73 6.22 -12.16
C ARG A 159 1.72 7.74 -12.23
N LYS A 160 0.62 8.32 -12.68
CA LYS A 160 0.37 9.77 -12.63
C LYS A 160 -0.11 10.15 -11.24
N TYR A 161 0.04 11.41 -10.87
CA TYR A 161 -0.44 11.91 -9.57
C TYR A 161 -1.16 13.24 -9.72
N TYR A 162 -2.08 13.49 -8.78
CA TYR A 162 -2.69 14.78 -8.54
C TYR A 162 -2.69 15.02 -7.03
N LEU A 163 -1.94 16.03 -6.57
CA LEU A 163 -1.74 16.31 -5.16
C LEU A 163 -2.40 17.62 -4.77
N ILE A 164 -3.09 17.64 -3.63
CA ILE A 164 -3.66 18.84 -3.05
C ILE A 164 -3.08 19.01 -1.65
N GLU A 165 -2.54 20.18 -1.38
CA GLU A 165 -2.02 20.56 -0.06
C GLU A 165 -2.40 22.02 0.21
N LYS A 166 -2.80 22.31 1.45
CA LYS A 166 -3.22 23.64 1.88
C LYS A 166 -2.05 24.49 2.36
N THR A 167 -1.05 23.86 2.95
CA THR A 167 0.07 24.51 3.63
C THR A 167 1.17 24.85 2.63
N GLU A 168 1.42 26.14 2.41
CA GLU A 168 2.39 26.62 1.40
C GLU A 168 3.81 26.07 1.63
N GLU A 169 4.23 25.92 2.89
CA GLU A 169 5.51 25.32 3.24
C GLU A 169 5.62 23.86 2.72
N TYR A 170 4.57 23.07 2.88
CA TYR A 170 4.54 21.69 2.41
C TYR A 170 4.43 21.59 0.88
N ILE A 171 3.82 22.56 0.22
CA ILE A 171 3.81 22.63 -1.25
C ILE A 171 5.25 22.74 -1.79
N LYS A 172 6.11 23.54 -1.14
CA LYS A 172 7.54 23.62 -1.49
C LYS A 172 8.28 22.28 -1.29
N ASP A 173 7.91 21.55 -0.23
CA ASP A 173 8.44 20.20 0.01
C ASP A 173 8.00 19.22 -1.08
N ILE A 174 6.73 19.29 -1.52
CA ILE A 174 6.21 18.50 -2.66
C ILE A 174 7.03 18.77 -3.93
N GLU A 175 7.18 20.03 -4.30
CA GLU A 175 7.91 20.44 -5.50
C GLU A 175 9.36 19.94 -5.50
N ARG A 176 10.07 20.14 -4.37
CA ARG A 176 11.43 19.64 -4.19
C ARG A 176 11.53 18.13 -4.35
N ARG A 177 10.65 17.38 -3.71
CA ARG A 177 10.62 15.90 -3.70
C ARG A 177 10.33 15.35 -5.09
N VAL A 178 9.32 15.87 -5.76
CA VAL A 178 8.90 15.46 -7.09
C VAL A 178 9.97 15.78 -8.13
N ASN A 179 10.51 17.01 -8.11
CA ASN A 179 11.57 17.42 -9.05
C ASN A 179 12.83 16.57 -8.89
N LYS A 180 13.23 16.25 -7.66
CA LYS A 180 14.36 15.36 -7.42
C LYS A 180 14.14 13.98 -8.05
N THR A 181 12.93 13.44 -7.95
CA THR A 181 12.58 12.13 -8.49
C THR A 181 12.55 12.11 -10.03
N ILE A 182 12.13 13.21 -10.66
CA ILE A 182 12.11 13.33 -12.13
C ILE A 182 13.53 13.43 -12.72
N LEU A 183 14.48 13.99 -11.96
CA LEU A 183 15.86 14.23 -12.42
C LEU A 183 16.80 13.04 -12.20
N CYS A 184 16.37 12.00 -11.47
CA CYS A 184 17.11 10.75 -11.25
C CYS A 184 16.71 9.67 -12.24
#